data_44c0be13aa7d3f5476a5e970f183546a
#
_entry.id   44c0be13aa7d3f5476a5e970f183546a
#
_cell.length_a   1.000
_cell.length_b   1.000
_cell.length_c   1.000
_cell.angle_alpha   90.00
_cell.angle_beta   90.00
_cell.angle_gamma   90.00
#
_symmetry.space_group_name_H-M   'P 1'
#
loop_
_entity.id
_entity.type
_entity.pdbx_description
1 polymer ?
#
loop_
_entity_poly.entity_id
_entity_poly.type
_entity_poly.pdbx_seq_one_letter_code
_entity_poly.pdbx_strand_id
1 'polypeptide(L)'
;MALVPGTRLGPYEIVALLGAGGMGEVYRARDARLDRIVAIKILPTAIAADSDQLRRFEREARSASALNHPNIITIHELGQDGSTRYIAMELIEGQTLRELLRGGGLSVRRVLEIAAQAAEGLAKAHEAGIAHRDLKPENLMVTNDGFVKILDFGLAKATPAGGVSAETSALSSWETQPGMVMGTVQYMSPEQASGEALDFRSDQFSFGLVLYEMVTGKRAFVRNTVAEVLVAIMREQAEPVGARNPDAPAPLCWAIERCLAKEPEKRYGATRELARELAAIRERFAEKPVRQAESSHPANIPVQRTGFVGREKEVAAAKEMLMRPDVRLLTVTGPGGIGKTRLSVEVASGLAERFPGGVHFVPLSPLRDAALIAPVIAQTLAIREAGGQTPLEILKKHLQERSQAPMLLVLDNFEHVMAAASLVAELLATGPQLKILVTSRAALHVYGEHEFPVPPLALPDAHAVTAPESLGQFPAVALFVQRAAAVKPDFELNRENATAVVEICARLDGLPLAIELAAARVKVLSPAAMRTRL
;
A
#
# COMPACT_ATOMS: atom_id res chain seq x y z
N MET A 1 -26.14 19.79 -29.67
CA MET A 1 -27.14 18.77 -30.06
C MET A 1 -26.46 17.42 -29.89
N ALA A 2 -27.10 16.47 -29.21
CA ALA A 2 -26.57 15.11 -29.11
C ALA A 2 -26.44 14.49 -30.50
N LEU A 3 -25.32 13.81 -30.77
CA LEU A 3 -25.08 13.14 -32.03
C LEU A 3 -25.96 11.88 -32.11
N VAL A 4 -26.55 11.67 -33.28
CA VAL A 4 -27.36 10.48 -33.54
C VAL A 4 -26.50 9.33 -34.09
N PRO A 5 -26.87 8.06 -33.85
CA PRO A 5 -26.21 6.91 -34.47
C PRO A 5 -26.10 7.07 -36.00
N GLY A 6 -24.93 6.69 -36.56
CA GLY A 6 -24.61 6.90 -37.98
C GLY A 6 -23.96 8.25 -38.32
N THR A 7 -23.91 9.21 -37.38
CA THR A 7 -23.17 10.47 -37.58
C THR A 7 -21.68 10.16 -37.68
N ARG A 8 -20.99 10.81 -38.67
CA ARG A 8 -19.54 10.70 -38.82
C ARG A 8 -18.83 11.90 -38.21
N LEU A 9 -17.76 11.63 -37.49
CA LEU A 9 -16.77 12.61 -37.01
C LEU A 9 -15.39 12.20 -37.54
N GLY A 10 -14.97 12.80 -38.62
CA GLY A 10 -13.78 12.34 -39.33
C GLY A 10 -13.87 10.85 -39.70
N PRO A 11 -12.94 10.00 -39.25
CA PRO A 11 -12.95 8.56 -39.55
C PRO A 11 -13.86 7.74 -38.63
N TYR A 12 -14.49 8.36 -37.63
CA TYR A 12 -15.28 7.68 -36.59
C TYR A 12 -16.78 7.77 -36.92
N GLU A 13 -17.45 6.63 -36.88
CA GLU A 13 -18.90 6.52 -37.02
C GLU A 13 -19.53 6.30 -35.64
N ILE A 14 -20.41 7.18 -35.20
CA ILE A 14 -21.10 7.11 -33.92
C ILE A 14 -22.07 5.94 -33.92
N VAL A 15 -21.94 5.08 -32.91
CA VAL A 15 -22.80 3.89 -32.73
C VAL A 15 -23.85 4.13 -31.65
N ALA A 16 -23.47 4.68 -30.49
CA ALA A 16 -24.38 4.93 -29.38
C ALA A 16 -23.82 5.97 -28.40
N LEU A 17 -24.69 6.64 -27.67
CA LEU A 17 -24.31 7.47 -26.52
C LEU A 17 -23.97 6.55 -25.33
N LEU A 18 -22.80 6.75 -24.71
CA LEU A 18 -22.37 6.07 -23.50
C LEU A 18 -22.70 6.87 -22.25
N GLY A 19 -22.58 8.19 -22.31
CA GLY A 19 -22.87 9.07 -21.18
C GLY A 19 -22.80 10.54 -21.58
N ALA A 20 -23.54 11.37 -20.81
CA ALA A 20 -23.53 12.82 -20.96
C ALA A 20 -23.40 13.46 -19.58
N GLY A 21 -22.58 14.51 -19.47
CA GLY A 21 -22.34 15.22 -18.21
C GLY A 21 -21.72 16.60 -18.40
N GLY A 22 -21.37 17.26 -17.32
CA GLY A 22 -20.79 18.61 -17.34
C GLY A 22 -19.47 18.74 -18.11
N MET A 23 -18.78 17.63 -18.39
CA MET A 23 -17.51 17.57 -19.15
C MET A 23 -17.69 17.15 -20.61
N GLY A 24 -18.92 17.12 -21.12
CA GLY A 24 -19.25 16.74 -22.47
C GLY A 24 -19.99 15.42 -22.60
N GLU A 25 -20.14 14.97 -23.82
CA GLU A 25 -20.82 13.72 -24.18
C GLU A 25 -19.79 12.69 -24.61
N VAL A 26 -19.96 11.43 -24.19
CA VAL A 26 -19.09 10.31 -24.56
C VAL A 26 -19.90 9.31 -25.38
N TYR A 27 -19.41 8.96 -26.54
CA TYR A 27 -20.05 8.06 -27.48
C TYR A 27 -19.22 6.81 -27.75
N ARG A 28 -19.89 5.69 -27.97
CA ARG A 28 -19.33 4.52 -28.63
C ARG A 28 -19.27 4.79 -30.11
N ALA A 29 -18.11 4.60 -30.74
CA ALA A 29 -17.92 4.82 -32.17
C ALA A 29 -17.07 3.72 -32.81
N ARG A 30 -17.18 3.54 -34.12
CA ARG A 30 -16.34 2.65 -34.90
C ARG A 30 -15.30 3.46 -35.66
N ASP A 31 -14.03 3.16 -35.48
CA ASP A 31 -12.93 3.67 -36.28
C ASP A 31 -12.90 2.89 -37.61
N ALA A 32 -13.37 3.53 -38.71
CA ALA A 32 -13.46 2.88 -40.00
C ALA A 32 -12.10 2.56 -40.65
N ARG A 33 -11.01 3.19 -40.20
CA ARG A 33 -9.65 2.94 -40.74
C ARG A 33 -9.04 1.66 -40.16
N LEU A 34 -9.28 1.39 -38.88
CA LEU A 34 -8.67 0.27 -38.14
C LEU A 34 -9.69 -0.81 -37.77
N ASP A 35 -10.95 -0.66 -38.18
CA ASP A 35 -12.08 -1.57 -37.88
C ASP A 35 -12.18 -1.96 -36.43
N ARG A 36 -12.08 -0.99 -35.52
CA ARG A 36 -12.15 -1.19 -34.09
C ARG A 36 -13.18 -0.27 -33.43
N ILE A 37 -13.70 -0.67 -32.31
CA ILE A 37 -14.59 0.15 -31.48
C ILE A 37 -13.75 1.02 -30.53
N VAL A 38 -14.14 2.30 -30.41
CA VAL A 38 -13.49 3.32 -29.59
C VAL A 38 -14.52 4.11 -28.81
N ALA A 39 -14.08 4.84 -27.79
CA ALA A 39 -14.87 5.87 -27.13
C ALA A 39 -14.50 7.24 -27.72
N ILE A 40 -15.49 8.06 -28.04
CA ILE A 40 -15.32 9.43 -28.51
C ILE A 40 -15.92 10.38 -27.49
N LYS A 41 -15.08 11.21 -26.88
CA LYS A 41 -15.50 12.27 -25.97
C LYS A 41 -15.56 13.59 -26.73
N ILE A 42 -16.73 14.23 -26.75
CA ILE A 42 -16.94 15.53 -27.38
C ILE A 42 -16.75 16.63 -26.37
N LEU A 43 -15.96 17.64 -26.72
CA LEU A 43 -15.75 18.79 -25.86
C LEU A 43 -16.98 19.69 -25.84
N PRO A 44 -17.33 20.21 -24.65
CA PRO A 44 -18.38 21.24 -24.52
C PRO A 44 -18.06 22.46 -25.37
N THR A 45 -19.07 23.01 -26.02
CA THR A 45 -18.95 24.18 -26.90
C THR A 45 -18.34 25.40 -26.18
N ALA A 46 -18.60 25.54 -24.87
CA ALA A 46 -18.02 26.59 -24.04
C ALA A 46 -16.47 26.53 -23.95
N ILE A 47 -15.90 25.33 -23.85
CA ILE A 47 -14.43 25.13 -23.84
C ILE A 47 -13.86 25.31 -25.24
N ALA A 48 -14.58 24.85 -26.26
CA ALA A 48 -14.16 25.00 -27.64
C ALA A 48 -14.17 26.46 -28.13
N ALA A 49 -14.97 27.32 -27.54
CA ALA A 49 -15.08 28.75 -27.88
C ALA A 49 -14.00 29.63 -27.23
N ASP A 50 -13.38 29.18 -26.12
CA ASP A 50 -12.30 29.90 -25.43
C ASP A 50 -10.94 29.41 -25.90
N SER A 51 -10.20 30.26 -26.61
CA SER A 51 -8.91 29.90 -27.23
C SER A 51 -7.85 29.52 -26.19
N ASP A 52 -7.87 30.09 -24.99
CA ASP A 52 -6.86 29.82 -23.96
C ASP A 52 -7.19 28.52 -23.19
N GLN A 53 -8.46 28.28 -22.91
CA GLN A 53 -8.92 27.02 -22.33
C GLN A 53 -8.64 25.86 -23.31
N LEU A 54 -8.90 26.06 -24.57
CA LEU A 54 -8.66 25.06 -25.61
C LEU A 54 -7.17 24.70 -25.74
N ARG A 55 -6.26 25.68 -25.77
CA ARG A 55 -4.81 25.42 -25.83
C ARG A 55 -4.31 24.66 -24.61
N ARG A 56 -4.82 24.99 -23.41
CA ARG A 56 -4.48 24.25 -22.17
C ARG A 56 -4.98 22.82 -22.26
N PHE A 57 -6.24 22.62 -22.65
CA PHE A 57 -6.82 21.31 -22.85
C PHE A 57 -6.01 20.46 -23.84
N GLU A 58 -5.66 21.00 -25.02
CA GLU A 58 -4.86 20.28 -26.02
C GLU A 58 -3.46 19.91 -25.48
N ARG A 59 -2.84 20.80 -24.72
CA ARG A 59 -1.54 20.53 -24.08
C ARG A 59 -1.65 19.40 -23.05
N GLU A 60 -2.65 19.44 -22.19
CA GLU A 60 -2.88 18.42 -21.16
C GLU A 60 -3.25 17.08 -21.79
N ALA A 61 -4.11 17.08 -22.81
CA ALA A 61 -4.46 15.86 -23.53
C ALA A 61 -3.26 15.25 -24.28
N ARG A 62 -2.38 16.07 -24.87
CA ARG A 62 -1.11 15.59 -25.47
C ARG A 62 -0.17 15.01 -24.42
N SER A 63 -0.06 15.64 -23.25
CA SER A 63 0.76 15.11 -22.17
C SER A 63 0.21 13.77 -21.66
N ALA A 64 -1.12 13.67 -21.49
CA ALA A 64 -1.78 12.43 -21.09
C ALA A 64 -1.66 11.33 -22.15
N SER A 65 -1.69 11.67 -23.45
CA SER A 65 -1.54 10.70 -24.56
C SER A 65 -0.14 10.07 -24.62
N ALA A 66 0.88 10.73 -24.06
CA ALA A 66 2.22 10.17 -23.95
C ALA A 66 2.36 9.10 -22.84
N LEU A 67 1.36 9.00 -21.94
CA LEU A 67 1.36 8.00 -20.89
C LEU A 67 0.92 6.64 -21.45
N ASN A 68 1.82 5.68 -21.39
CA ASN A 68 1.52 4.28 -21.70
C ASN A 68 1.59 3.45 -20.41
N HIS A 69 0.45 3.08 -19.86
CA HIS A 69 0.35 2.29 -18.63
C HIS A 69 -0.96 1.49 -18.60
N PRO A 70 -0.97 0.23 -18.15
CA PRO A 70 -2.19 -0.58 -18.10
C PRO A 70 -3.34 0.02 -17.30
N ASN A 71 -3.03 0.83 -16.30
CA ASN A 71 -4.03 1.47 -15.42
C ASN A 71 -4.36 2.92 -15.79
N ILE A 72 -3.95 3.40 -16.96
CA ILE A 72 -4.30 4.73 -17.50
C ILE A 72 -5.04 4.52 -18.82
N ILE A 73 -6.07 5.33 -19.07
CA ILE A 73 -6.79 5.28 -20.35
C ILE A 73 -5.89 5.65 -21.52
N THR A 74 -5.95 4.88 -22.59
CA THR A 74 -5.17 5.17 -23.80
C THR A 74 -5.93 6.18 -24.68
N ILE A 75 -5.32 7.34 -24.92
CA ILE A 75 -5.82 8.33 -25.88
C ILE A 75 -5.23 7.99 -27.26
N HIS A 76 -6.09 7.79 -28.24
CA HIS A 76 -5.70 7.43 -29.59
C HIS A 76 -5.48 8.67 -30.49
N GLU A 77 -6.35 9.66 -30.38
CA GLU A 77 -6.32 10.83 -31.24
C GLU A 77 -7.04 12.03 -30.62
N LEU A 78 -6.54 13.22 -30.86
CA LEU A 78 -7.23 14.49 -30.68
C LEU A 78 -7.66 15.00 -32.04
N GLY A 79 -8.96 15.06 -32.27
CA GLY A 79 -9.50 15.39 -33.59
C GLY A 79 -10.44 16.59 -33.57
N GLN A 80 -10.67 17.10 -34.78
CA GLN A 80 -11.65 18.15 -35.04
C GLN A 80 -12.40 17.83 -36.35
N ASP A 81 -13.72 17.98 -36.31
CA ASP A 81 -14.57 17.90 -37.49
C ASP A 81 -15.53 19.10 -37.49
N GLY A 82 -15.36 20.00 -38.47
CA GLY A 82 -16.02 21.30 -38.47
C GLY A 82 -15.70 22.12 -37.23
N SER A 83 -16.74 22.46 -36.45
CA SER A 83 -16.62 23.15 -35.17
C SER A 83 -16.54 22.19 -33.95
N THR A 84 -16.69 20.88 -34.16
CA THR A 84 -16.74 19.88 -33.11
C THR A 84 -15.34 19.35 -32.84
N ARG A 85 -14.86 19.49 -31.60
CA ARG A 85 -13.61 18.90 -31.12
C ARG A 85 -13.89 17.66 -30.30
N TYR A 86 -13.06 16.63 -30.51
CA TYR A 86 -13.23 15.34 -29.84
C TYR A 86 -11.91 14.70 -29.46
N ILE A 87 -11.99 13.79 -28.48
CA ILE A 87 -10.91 12.86 -28.12
C ILE A 87 -11.37 11.45 -28.48
N ALA A 88 -10.59 10.74 -29.28
CA ALA A 88 -10.75 9.31 -29.49
C ALA A 88 -9.86 8.55 -28.51
N MET A 89 -10.43 7.59 -27.79
CA MET A 89 -9.74 6.83 -26.76
C MET A 89 -10.20 5.37 -26.74
N GLU A 90 -9.49 4.51 -26.02
CA GLU A 90 -9.91 3.12 -25.85
C GLU A 90 -11.31 3.04 -25.24
N LEU A 91 -12.13 2.12 -25.74
CA LEU A 91 -13.40 1.78 -25.10
C LEU A 91 -13.15 0.81 -23.96
N ILE A 92 -13.56 1.19 -22.76
CA ILE A 92 -13.43 0.34 -21.58
C ILE A 92 -14.77 -0.33 -21.31
N GLU A 93 -14.79 -1.66 -21.32
CA GLU A 93 -15.96 -2.46 -20.94
C GLU A 93 -15.87 -2.79 -19.44
N GLY A 94 -16.72 -2.17 -18.64
CA GLY A 94 -16.68 -2.30 -17.18
C GLY A 94 -17.65 -1.34 -16.50
N GLN A 95 -17.42 -1.14 -15.21
CA GLN A 95 -18.20 -0.24 -14.35
C GLN A 95 -17.32 0.84 -13.75
N THR A 96 -17.88 2.02 -13.56
CA THR A 96 -17.21 3.06 -12.76
C THR A 96 -17.15 2.65 -11.29
N LEU A 97 -16.12 3.12 -10.58
CA LEU A 97 -16.04 2.88 -9.14
C LEU A 97 -17.26 3.50 -8.40
N ARG A 98 -17.85 4.58 -8.94
CA ARG A 98 -19.08 5.15 -8.44
C ARG A 98 -20.25 4.15 -8.49
N GLU A 99 -20.37 3.40 -9.59
CA GLU A 99 -21.41 2.38 -9.73
C GLU A 99 -21.19 1.22 -8.77
N LEU A 100 -19.95 0.79 -8.59
CA LEU A 100 -19.60 -0.25 -7.61
C LEU A 100 -19.91 0.16 -6.17
N LEU A 101 -19.78 1.45 -5.83
CA LEU A 101 -20.04 1.98 -4.50
C LEU A 101 -21.52 2.25 -4.22
N ARG A 102 -22.44 2.10 -5.18
CA ARG A 102 -23.90 2.26 -4.94
C ARG A 102 -24.45 1.26 -3.91
N GLY A 103 -23.83 0.10 -3.80
CA GLY A 103 -24.18 -0.93 -2.82
C GLY A 103 -23.57 -0.75 -1.43
N GLY A 104 -22.81 0.31 -1.20
CA GLY A 104 -22.06 0.55 0.04
C GLY A 104 -20.56 0.31 -0.13
N GLY A 105 -19.85 0.09 0.98
CA GLY A 105 -18.40 -0.20 0.97
C GLY A 105 -18.06 -1.54 0.31
N LEU A 106 -16.86 -1.61 -0.23
CA LEU A 106 -16.36 -2.84 -0.86
C LEU A 106 -15.68 -3.73 0.19
N SER A 107 -15.58 -5.04 -0.11
CA SER A 107 -14.74 -5.90 0.71
C SER A 107 -13.29 -5.42 0.70
N VAL A 108 -12.59 -5.55 1.82
CA VAL A 108 -11.20 -5.10 1.98
C VAL A 108 -10.29 -5.66 0.88
N ARG A 109 -10.50 -6.93 0.50
CA ARG A 109 -9.77 -7.55 -0.60
C ARG A 109 -9.97 -6.76 -1.91
N ARG A 110 -11.23 -6.45 -2.24
CA ARG A 110 -11.56 -5.73 -3.46
C ARG A 110 -11.02 -4.29 -3.43
N VAL A 111 -11.08 -3.65 -2.26
CA VAL A 111 -10.44 -2.33 -2.06
C VAL A 111 -8.96 -2.38 -2.39
N LEU A 112 -8.22 -3.35 -1.85
CA LEU A 112 -6.77 -3.48 -2.05
C LEU A 112 -6.41 -3.80 -3.51
N GLU A 113 -7.21 -4.64 -4.19
CA GLU A 113 -7.05 -4.95 -5.62
C GLU A 113 -7.17 -3.69 -6.48
N ILE A 114 -8.17 -2.86 -6.23
CA ILE A 114 -8.43 -1.62 -6.96
C ILE A 114 -7.40 -0.55 -6.57
N ALA A 115 -7.15 -0.37 -5.28
CA ALA A 115 -6.27 0.66 -4.75
C ALA A 115 -4.81 0.53 -5.25
N ALA A 116 -4.27 -0.69 -5.25
CA ALA A 116 -2.90 -0.93 -5.71
C ALA A 116 -2.74 -0.58 -7.20
N GLN A 117 -3.70 -0.97 -8.04
CA GLN A 117 -3.68 -0.68 -9.47
C GLN A 117 -3.85 0.82 -9.76
N ALA A 118 -4.79 1.49 -9.09
CA ALA A 118 -5.00 2.92 -9.25
C ALA A 118 -3.77 3.72 -8.79
N ALA A 119 -3.14 3.34 -7.67
CA ALA A 119 -1.93 3.98 -7.17
C ALA A 119 -0.74 3.81 -8.13
N GLU A 120 -0.59 2.66 -8.80
CA GLU A 120 0.44 2.44 -9.84
C GLU A 120 0.23 3.36 -11.04
N GLY A 121 -1.01 3.50 -11.52
CA GLY A 121 -1.36 4.43 -12.59
C GLY A 121 -1.07 5.88 -12.22
N LEU A 122 -1.48 6.32 -11.02
CA LEU A 122 -1.19 7.66 -10.50
C LEU A 122 0.31 7.90 -10.36
N ALA A 123 1.06 6.94 -9.81
CA ALA A 123 2.51 7.05 -9.65
C ALA A 123 3.20 7.25 -11.02
N LYS A 124 2.78 6.52 -12.05
CA LYS A 124 3.30 6.66 -13.42
C LYS A 124 3.04 8.06 -14.00
N ALA A 125 1.83 8.60 -13.79
CA ALA A 125 1.50 9.94 -14.25
C ALA A 125 2.31 11.02 -13.51
N HIS A 126 2.45 10.90 -12.20
CA HIS A 126 3.20 11.85 -11.37
C HIS A 126 4.70 11.83 -11.67
N GLU A 127 5.29 10.68 -11.96
CA GLU A 127 6.68 10.56 -12.44
C GLU A 127 6.91 11.30 -13.78
N ALA A 128 5.87 11.39 -14.61
CA ALA A 128 5.89 12.17 -15.85
C ALA A 128 5.54 13.65 -15.65
N GLY A 129 5.37 14.10 -14.39
CA GLY A 129 5.00 15.48 -14.06
C GLY A 129 3.52 15.82 -14.33
N ILE A 130 2.65 14.80 -14.47
CA ILE A 130 1.23 14.99 -14.79
C ILE A 130 0.40 14.69 -13.56
N ALA A 131 -0.27 15.70 -12.99
CA ALA A 131 -1.25 15.54 -11.93
C ALA A 131 -2.67 15.42 -12.51
N HIS A 132 -3.51 14.60 -11.86
CA HIS A 132 -4.87 14.33 -12.31
C HIS A 132 -5.84 15.47 -11.99
N ARG A 133 -5.76 16.06 -10.79
CA ARG A 133 -6.50 17.24 -10.29
C ARG A 133 -8.02 17.10 -10.15
N ASP A 134 -8.61 16.01 -10.61
CA ASP A 134 -10.06 15.71 -10.49
C ASP A 134 -10.29 14.22 -10.21
N LEU A 135 -9.49 13.64 -9.31
CA LEU A 135 -9.61 12.23 -8.97
C LEU A 135 -10.85 12.00 -8.09
N LYS A 136 -11.73 11.13 -8.58
CA LYS A 136 -13.01 10.77 -7.93
C LYS A 136 -13.48 9.40 -8.43
N PRO A 137 -14.45 8.75 -7.78
CA PRO A 137 -14.91 7.41 -8.19
C PRO A 137 -15.49 7.35 -9.62
N GLU A 138 -16.00 8.44 -10.15
CA GLU A 138 -16.48 8.52 -11.53
C GLU A 138 -15.36 8.41 -12.56
N ASN A 139 -14.13 8.81 -12.18
CA ASN A 139 -12.95 8.81 -13.04
C ASN A 139 -12.07 7.55 -12.86
N LEU A 140 -12.57 6.55 -12.15
CA LEU A 140 -11.96 5.23 -12.02
C LEU A 140 -12.92 4.17 -12.56
N MET A 141 -12.50 3.42 -13.59
CA MET A 141 -13.26 2.29 -14.10
C MET A 141 -12.60 0.98 -13.75
N VAL A 142 -13.43 -0.02 -13.48
CA VAL A 142 -12.99 -1.41 -13.28
C VAL A 142 -13.55 -2.24 -14.43
N THR A 143 -12.65 -2.83 -15.22
CA THR A 143 -13.02 -3.67 -16.34
C THR A 143 -13.67 -4.98 -15.86
N ASN A 144 -14.35 -5.68 -16.78
CA ASN A 144 -14.94 -7.00 -16.48
C ASN A 144 -13.88 -8.03 -16.02
N ASP A 145 -12.63 -7.88 -16.48
CA ASP A 145 -11.48 -8.72 -16.08
C ASP A 145 -10.79 -8.25 -14.79
N GLY A 146 -11.32 -7.19 -14.16
CA GLY A 146 -10.82 -6.69 -12.88
C GLY A 146 -9.65 -5.69 -12.96
N PHE A 147 -9.26 -5.23 -14.16
CA PHE A 147 -8.27 -4.17 -14.31
C PHE A 147 -8.87 -2.81 -14.00
N VAL A 148 -8.06 -1.93 -13.39
CA VAL A 148 -8.45 -0.55 -13.10
C VAL A 148 -7.91 0.36 -14.19
N LYS A 149 -8.75 1.28 -14.66
CA LYS A 149 -8.39 2.34 -15.60
C LYS A 149 -8.71 3.70 -15.01
N ILE A 150 -7.72 4.59 -14.97
CA ILE A 150 -7.88 6.01 -14.60
C ILE A 150 -8.27 6.78 -15.86
N LEU A 151 -9.38 7.49 -15.77
CA LEU A 151 -9.95 8.30 -16.84
C LEU A 151 -9.60 9.78 -16.64
N ASP A 152 -9.71 10.58 -17.70
CA ASP A 152 -9.82 12.04 -17.67
C ASP A 152 -8.80 12.81 -16.80
N PHE A 153 -7.50 12.63 -17.07
CA PHE A 153 -6.47 13.46 -16.43
C PHE A 153 -6.73 14.95 -16.74
N GLY A 154 -7.14 15.69 -15.71
CA GLY A 154 -7.13 17.16 -15.60
C GLY A 154 -7.73 18.02 -16.72
N LEU A 155 -8.27 17.41 -17.76
CA LEU A 155 -8.63 18.03 -19.05
C LEU A 155 -9.65 19.20 -18.99
N ALA A 156 -10.21 19.53 -17.83
CA ALA A 156 -11.32 20.46 -17.74
C ALA A 156 -11.28 21.52 -16.61
N LYS A 157 -10.29 21.51 -15.71
CA LYS A 157 -10.24 22.51 -14.62
C LYS A 157 -9.18 23.56 -14.87
N ALA A 158 -9.61 24.71 -15.40
CA ALA A 158 -8.82 25.93 -15.42
C ALA A 158 -8.61 26.43 -13.99
N THR A 159 -7.39 26.32 -13.45
CA THR A 159 -6.99 27.12 -12.31
C THR A 159 -6.78 28.55 -12.81
N PRO A 160 -7.40 29.58 -12.25
CA PRO A 160 -7.08 30.96 -12.62
C PRO A 160 -5.59 31.22 -12.27
N ALA A 161 -4.76 31.41 -13.29
CA ALA A 161 -3.42 31.93 -13.09
C ALA A 161 -3.56 33.44 -12.87
N GLY A 162 -3.47 33.90 -11.62
CA GLY A 162 -3.47 35.30 -11.28
C GLY A 162 -3.65 35.47 -9.77
N GLY A 163 -2.53 35.76 -9.10
CA GLY A 163 -2.54 36.11 -7.69
C GLY A 163 -3.45 37.30 -7.45
N VAL A 164 -4.50 37.09 -6.68
CA VAL A 164 -5.22 38.16 -5.96
C VAL A 164 -5.38 37.67 -4.54
N SER A 165 -4.67 38.36 -3.66
CA SER A 165 -4.83 38.29 -2.22
C SER A 165 -6.27 38.60 -1.85
N ALA A 166 -7.02 37.63 -1.27
CA ALA A 166 -8.10 37.96 -0.36
C ALA A 166 -8.74 36.69 0.23
N GLU A 167 -8.59 36.52 1.50
CA GLU A 167 -9.27 35.52 2.33
C GLU A 167 -10.81 35.61 2.34
N THR A 168 -11.37 36.64 1.72
CA THR A 168 -12.83 36.89 1.73
C THR A 168 -13.55 36.69 0.38
N SER A 169 -12.85 36.62 -0.75
CA SER A 169 -13.47 36.50 -2.08
C SER A 169 -13.50 35.08 -2.63
N ALA A 170 -12.80 34.12 -2.05
CA ALA A 170 -12.82 32.73 -2.49
C ALA A 170 -14.21 32.10 -2.29
N LEU A 171 -14.84 32.29 -1.13
CA LEU A 171 -16.14 31.68 -0.81
C LEU A 171 -17.29 32.20 -1.68
N SER A 172 -17.26 33.48 -2.11
CA SER A 172 -18.31 34.08 -2.94
C SER A 172 -18.20 33.74 -4.43
N SER A 173 -17.01 33.38 -4.93
CA SER A 173 -16.80 33.00 -6.33
C SER A 173 -17.22 31.56 -6.64
N TRP A 174 -17.35 30.70 -5.62
CA TRP A 174 -17.73 29.29 -5.81
C TRP A 174 -19.25 29.07 -5.92
N GLU A 175 -20.06 30.00 -5.41
CA GLU A 175 -21.55 29.92 -5.49
C GLU A 175 -22.08 30.22 -6.90
N THR A 176 -21.31 30.82 -7.78
CA THR A 176 -21.76 31.37 -9.07
C THR A 176 -21.29 30.65 -10.33
N GLN A 177 -20.53 29.55 -10.21
CA GLN A 177 -20.16 28.78 -11.43
C GLN A 177 -21.27 27.81 -11.85
N PRO A 178 -21.95 28.04 -13.00
CA PRO A 178 -22.97 27.12 -13.53
C PRO A 178 -22.29 25.79 -13.91
N GLY A 179 -22.69 24.71 -13.24
CA GLY A 179 -22.22 23.34 -13.55
C GLY A 179 -21.43 22.64 -12.48
N MET A 180 -21.13 23.26 -11.33
CA MET A 180 -20.49 22.58 -10.22
C MET A 180 -21.53 21.76 -9.44
N VAL A 181 -21.57 20.45 -9.73
CA VAL A 181 -22.44 19.50 -9.03
C VAL A 181 -21.85 19.23 -7.65
N MET A 182 -22.67 19.27 -6.61
CA MET A 182 -22.32 19.03 -5.19
C MET A 182 -21.44 17.79 -4.96
N GLY A 183 -21.44 16.81 -5.89
CA GLY A 183 -20.65 15.59 -5.84
C GLY A 183 -19.15 15.78 -6.08
N THR A 184 -18.73 16.76 -6.88
CA THR A 184 -17.31 16.94 -7.26
C THR A 184 -16.49 17.59 -6.14
N VAL A 185 -17.08 18.48 -5.37
CA VAL A 185 -16.40 19.21 -4.27
C VAL A 185 -15.91 18.27 -3.17
N GLN A 186 -16.59 17.16 -2.97
CA GLN A 186 -16.33 16.21 -1.87
C GLN A 186 -15.02 15.43 -2.01
N TYR A 187 -14.32 15.55 -3.15
CA TYR A 187 -13.02 14.91 -3.41
C TYR A 187 -11.88 15.92 -3.61
N MET A 188 -12.13 17.21 -3.33
CA MET A 188 -11.10 18.24 -3.40
C MET A 188 -10.11 18.10 -2.26
N SER A 189 -8.84 18.45 -2.54
CA SER A 189 -7.84 18.59 -1.50
C SER A 189 -7.95 19.94 -0.78
N PRO A 190 -7.37 20.09 0.44
CA PRO A 190 -7.35 21.36 1.15
C PRO A 190 -6.77 22.50 0.32
N GLU A 191 -5.67 22.27 -0.38
CA GLU A 191 -5.01 23.24 -1.25
C GLU A 191 -5.88 23.60 -2.48
N GLN A 192 -6.66 22.66 -3.01
CA GLN A 192 -7.67 22.97 -4.04
C GLN A 192 -8.78 23.86 -3.49
N ALA A 193 -9.27 23.55 -2.28
CA ALA A 193 -10.31 24.30 -1.62
C ALA A 193 -9.86 25.72 -1.23
N SER A 194 -8.58 25.91 -0.90
CA SER A 194 -7.97 27.20 -0.57
C SER A 194 -7.52 28.00 -1.80
N GLY A 195 -7.46 27.37 -3.00
CA GLY A 195 -6.96 28.02 -4.21
C GLY A 195 -5.43 28.17 -4.24
N GLU A 196 -4.71 27.34 -3.48
CA GLU A 196 -3.26 27.34 -3.41
C GLU A 196 -2.62 26.62 -4.61
N ALA A 197 -1.29 26.65 -4.71
CA ALA A 197 -0.55 25.96 -5.76
C ALA A 197 -0.70 24.44 -5.62
N LEU A 198 -1.04 23.77 -6.72
CA LEU A 198 -1.31 22.34 -6.75
C LEU A 198 -0.09 21.55 -7.25
N ASP A 199 0.27 20.51 -6.53
CA ASP A 199 1.18 19.48 -6.98
C ASP A 199 0.52 18.08 -6.98
N PHE A 200 1.31 17.03 -7.21
CA PHE A 200 0.82 15.65 -7.23
C PHE A 200 0.24 15.17 -5.88
N ARG A 201 0.57 15.83 -4.78
CA ARG A 201 0.06 15.50 -3.43
C ARG A 201 -1.42 15.84 -3.27
N SER A 202 -1.95 16.74 -4.09
CA SER A 202 -3.40 16.98 -4.17
C SER A 202 -4.15 15.72 -4.61
N ASP A 203 -3.62 14.98 -5.59
CA ASP A 203 -4.20 13.72 -6.04
C ASP A 203 -4.09 12.63 -4.96
N GLN A 204 -3.03 12.63 -4.13
CA GLN A 204 -2.93 11.72 -3.00
C GLN A 204 -4.05 11.93 -1.97
N PHE A 205 -4.42 13.19 -1.69
CA PHE A 205 -5.53 13.50 -0.81
C PHE A 205 -6.86 13.05 -1.41
N SER A 206 -7.13 13.40 -2.67
CA SER A 206 -8.34 12.97 -3.39
C SER A 206 -8.44 11.45 -3.44
N PHE A 207 -7.31 10.76 -3.66
CA PHE A 207 -7.25 9.30 -3.62
C PHE A 207 -7.51 8.75 -2.22
N GLY A 208 -7.00 9.40 -1.17
CA GLY A 208 -7.34 9.09 0.22
C GLY A 208 -8.83 9.14 0.50
N LEU A 209 -9.54 10.14 -0.03
CA LEU A 209 -11.01 10.25 0.07
C LEU A 209 -11.74 9.13 -0.67
N VAL A 210 -11.24 8.75 -1.85
CA VAL A 210 -11.77 7.61 -2.61
C VAL A 210 -11.57 6.30 -1.84
N LEU A 211 -10.37 6.07 -1.31
CA LEU A 211 -10.08 4.88 -0.49
C LEU A 211 -10.94 4.83 0.77
N TYR A 212 -11.12 5.96 1.44
CA TYR A 212 -11.99 6.08 2.61
C TYR A 212 -13.42 5.63 2.28
N GLU A 213 -13.99 6.14 1.18
CA GLU A 213 -15.33 5.74 0.74
C GLU A 213 -15.40 4.27 0.33
N MET A 214 -14.39 3.75 -0.34
CA MET A 214 -14.33 2.33 -0.71
C MET A 214 -14.37 1.42 0.53
N VAL A 215 -13.63 1.77 1.58
CA VAL A 215 -13.51 0.94 2.80
C VAL A 215 -14.75 1.08 3.69
N THR A 216 -15.28 2.31 3.84
CA THR A 216 -16.34 2.61 4.83
C THR A 216 -17.75 2.62 4.22
N GLY A 217 -17.87 2.69 2.90
CA GLY A 217 -19.13 2.92 2.21
C GLY A 217 -19.70 4.34 2.40
N LYS A 218 -18.94 5.23 3.03
CA LYS A 218 -19.37 6.61 3.32
C LYS A 218 -18.28 7.59 2.93
N ARG A 219 -18.68 8.78 2.50
CA ARG A 219 -17.74 9.86 2.23
C ARG A 219 -17.17 10.43 3.52
N ALA A 220 -15.90 10.85 3.51
CA ALA A 220 -15.22 11.34 4.70
C ALA A 220 -15.82 12.66 5.24
N PHE A 221 -16.24 13.56 4.35
CA PHE A 221 -16.80 14.85 4.70
C PHE A 221 -18.18 15.01 4.05
N VAL A 222 -19.25 14.91 4.86
CA VAL A 222 -20.63 15.10 4.41
C VAL A 222 -21.24 16.25 5.22
N ARG A 223 -21.70 17.30 4.52
CA ARG A 223 -22.34 18.49 5.11
C ARG A 223 -23.52 18.91 4.23
N ASN A 224 -24.33 19.81 4.73
CA ASN A 224 -25.57 20.26 4.04
C ASN A 224 -25.29 21.23 2.89
N THR A 225 -24.19 22.00 2.98
CA THR A 225 -23.85 23.02 1.97
C THR A 225 -22.42 22.77 1.43
N VAL A 226 -22.17 23.27 0.21
CA VAL A 226 -20.84 23.22 -0.42
C VAL A 226 -19.78 23.93 0.45
N ALA A 227 -20.13 25.10 1.00
CA ALA A 227 -19.24 25.87 1.86
C ALA A 227 -18.84 25.09 3.12
N GLU A 228 -19.79 24.44 3.78
CA GLU A 228 -19.50 23.59 4.94
C GLU A 228 -18.61 22.39 4.60
N VAL A 229 -18.79 21.77 3.40
CA VAL A 229 -17.92 20.69 2.93
C VAL A 229 -16.50 21.20 2.74
N LEU A 230 -16.31 22.36 2.11
CA LEU A 230 -14.99 22.96 1.91
C LEU A 230 -14.31 23.27 3.25
N VAL A 231 -15.02 23.85 4.21
CA VAL A 231 -14.49 24.11 5.56
C VAL A 231 -14.09 22.82 6.25
N ALA A 232 -14.90 21.76 6.15
CA ALA A 232 -14.58 20.47 6.73
C ALA A 232 -13.32 19.85 6.08
N ILE A 233 -13.20 19.92 4.75
CA ILE A 233 -11.99 19.46 4.02
C ILE A 233 -10.74 20.21 4.49
N MET A 234 -10.82 21.51 4.69
CA MET A 234 -9.68 22.34 5.11
C MET A 234 -9.30 22.16 6.58
N ARG A 235 -10.26 21.96 7.48
CA ARG A 235 -10.02 22.10 8.93
C ARG A 235 -10.34 20.89 9.78
N GLU A 236 -11.24 20.01 9.35
CA GLU A 236 -11.68 18.89 10.18
C GLU A 236 -10.91 17.60 9.84
N GLN A 237 -10.69 16.76 10.83
CA GLN A 237 -10.19 15.40 10.61
C GLN A 237 -11.35 14.49 10.17
N ALA A 238 -11.06 13.57 9.26
CA ALA A 238 -12.01 12.51 8.93
C ALA A 238 -12.18 11.59 10.13
N GLU A 239 -13.36 11.01 10.29
CA GLU A 239 -13.54 9.95 11.30
C GLU A 239 -12.60 8.78 10.99
N PRO A 240 -11.93 8.20 12.01
CA PRO A 240 -10.99 7.10 11.78
C PRO A 240 -11.62 5.94 11.01
N VAL A 241 -10.90 5.43 10.01
CA VAL A 241 -11.39 4.33 9.16
C VAL A 241 -11.76 3.10 9.98
N GLY A 242 -10.92 2.76 10.98
CA GLY A 242 -11.13 1.61 11.87
C GLY A 242 -12.40 1.73 12.74
N ALA A 243 -12.86 2.95 13.06
CA ALA A 243 -14.11 3.16 13.77
C ALA A 243 -15.34 2.85 12.89
N ARG A 244 -15.22 3.07 11.58
CA ARG A 244 -16.29 2.82 10.61
C ARG A 244 -16.27 1.40 10.04
N ASN A 245 -15.09 0.83 9.87
CA ASN A 245 -14.91 -0.53 9.38
C ASN A 245 -13.84 -1.24 10.23
N PRO A 246 -14.23 -1.96 11.29
CA PRO A 246 -13.31 -2.70 12.15
C PRO A 246 -12.53 -3.83 11.43
N ASP A 247 -13.02 -4.29 10.28
CA ASP A 247 -12.36 -5.34 9.49
C ASP A 247 -11.24 -4.78 8.60
N ALA A 248 -11.13 -3.45 8.49
CA ALA A 248 -10.06 -2.82 7.71
C ALA A 248 -8.70 -3.03 8.41
N PRO A 249 -7.69 -3.58 7.70
CA PRO A 249 -6.37 -3.78 8.29
C PRO A 249 -5.71 -2.45 8.64
N ALA A 250 -5.06 -2.39 9.82
CA ALA A 250 -4.39 -1.19 10.30
C ALA A 250 -3.47 -0.50 9.28
N PRO A 251 -2.62 -1.23 8.53
CA PRO A 251 -1.78 -0.58 7.51
C PRO A 251 -2.59 0.14 6.44
N LEU A 252 -3.77 -0.37 6.05
CA LEU A 252 -4.65 0.31 5.10
C LEU A 252 -5.25 1.58 5.72
N CYS A 253 -5.68 1.51 6.98
CA CYS A 253 -6.18 2.69 7.71
C CYS A 253 -5.12 3.80 7.75
N TRP A 254 -3.88 3.46 8.10
CA TRP A 254 -2.77 4.42 8.15
C TRP A 254 -2.42 5.01 6.78
N ALA A 255 -2.42 4.19 5.73
CA ALA A 255 -2.19 4.69 4.38
C ALA A 255 -3.25 5.72 3.97
N ILE A 256 -4.53 5.46 4.31
CA ILE A 256 -5.64 6.39 4.06
C ILE A 256 -5.48 7.66 4.90
N GLU A 257 -5.24 7.54 6.21
CA GLU A 257 -5.07 8.68 7.12
C GLU A 257 -3.88 9.56 6.71
N ARG A 258 -2.78 8.95 6.29
CA ARG A 258 -1.62 9.68 5.76
C ARG A 258 -1.95 10.44 4.48
N CYS A 259 -2.71 9.85 3.56
CA CYS A 259 -3.20 10.56 2.38
C CYS A 259 -4.09 11.75 2.76
N LEU A 260 -4.91 11.60 3.82
CA LEU A 260 -5.84 12.63 4.30
C LEU A 260 -5.21 13.69 5.22
N ALA A 261 -3.90 13.67 5.41
CA ALA A 261 -3.18 14.73 6.11
C ALA A 261 -3.43 16.09 5.45
N LYS A 262 -3.73 17.12 6.27
CA LYS A 262 -4.09 18.45 5.75
C LYS A 262 -2.89 19.13 5.08
N GLU A 263 -1.73 19.04 5.72
CA GLU A 263 -0.48 19.57 5.19
C GLU A 263 0.11 18.59 4.16
N PRO A 264 0.36 19.03 2.92
CA PRO A 264 0.91 18.18 1.86
C PRO A 264 2.22 17.48 2.23
N GLU A 265 3.06 18.11 3.06
CA GLU A 265 4.37 17.59 3.49
C GLU A 265 4.25 16.35 4.39
N LYS A 266 3.11 16.17 5.06
CA LYS A 266 2.82 15.01 5.90
C LYS A 266 2.32 13.81 5.12
N ARG A 267 1.97 13.99 3.83
CA ARG A 267 1.56 12.92 2.92
C ARG A 267 2.79 12.14 2.42
N TYR A 268 2.65 11.39 1.36
CA TYR A 268 3.78 10.65 0.77
C TYR A 268 4.70 11.58 -0.03
N GLY A 269 6.01 11.39 0.14
CA GLY A 269 7.02 12.14 -0.61
C GLY A 269 6.98 11.85 -2.11
N ALA A 270 6.57 10.64 -2.48
CA ALA A 270 6.30 10.24 -3.86
C ALA A 270 5.10 9.27 -3.90
N THR A 271 4.25 9.36 -4.91
CA THR A 271 3.10 8.46 -5.07
C THR A 271 3.52 7.01 -5.32
N ARG A 272 4.75 6.79 -5.79
CA ARG A 272 5.37 5.46 -5.89
C ARG A 272 5.51 4.77 -4.53
N GLU A 273 5.73 5.52 -3.45
CA GLU A 273 5.78 4.96 -2.08
C GLU A 273 4.40 4.44 -1.66
N LEU A 274 3.35 5.23 -1.88
CA LEU A 274 1.96 4.83 -1.64
C LEU A 274 1.59 3.58 -2.45
N ALA A 275 1.94 3.53 -3.74
CA ALA A 275 1.67 2.38 -4.59
C ALA A 275 2.34 1.11 -4.07
N ARG A 276 3.62 1.18 -3.66
CA ARG A 276 4.35 0.06 -3.06
C ARG A 276 3.74 -0.39 -1.73
N GLU A 277 3.33 0.54 -0.90
CA GLU A 277 2.70 0.24 0.38
C GLU A 277 1.37 -0.49 0.18
N LEU A 278 0.49 0.02 -0.69
CA LEU A 278 -0.79 -0.63 -1.01
C LEU A 278 -0.60 -2.00 -1.66
N ALA A 279 0.38 -2.17 -2.55
CA ALA A 279 0.73 -3.46 -3.13
C ALA A 279 1.19 -4.46 -2.05
N ALA A 280 2.04 -4.03 -1.11
CA ALA A 280 2.49 -4.86 -0.01
C ALA A 280 1.33 -5.26 0.94
N ILE A 281 0.40 -4.33 1.21
CA ILE A 281 -0.81 -4.63 2.01
C ILE A 281 -1.68 -5.64 1.27
N ARG A 282 -1.94 -5.44 -0.04
CA ARG A 282 -2.70 -6.37 -0.89
C ARG A 282 -2.10 -7.76 -0.87
N GLU A 283 -0.80 -7.87 -1.06
CA GLU A 283 -0.09 -9.14 -1.05
C GLU A 283 -0.25 -9.87 0.28
N ARG A 284 -0.03 -9.18 1.40
CA ARG A 284 -0.22 -9.73 2.74
C ARG A 284 -1.68 -10.14 3.01
N PHE A 285 -2.63 -9.41 2.45
CA PHE A 285 -4.06 -9.69 2.62
C PHE A 285 -4.55 -10.82 1.71
N ALA A 286 -4.01 -10.95 0.48
CA ALA A 286 -4.33 -12.04 -0.45
C ALA A 286 -3.84 -13.41 0.06
N GLU A 287 -2.81 -13.41 0.93
CA GLU A 287 -2.22 -14.61 1.52
C GLU A 287 -3.02 -15.20 2.69
N LYS A 288 -4.09 -14.55 3.13
CA LYS A 288 -5.03 -15.20 4.04
C LYS A 288 -5.94 -16.12 3.22
N PRO A 289 -5.68 -17.44 3.16
CA PRO A 289 -6.69 -18.36 2.64
C PRO A 289 -7.90 -18.24 3.55
N VAL A 290 -9.11 -18.22 2.95
CA VAL A 290 -10.36 -18.51 3.64
C VAL A 290 -10.23 -19.95 4.14
N ARG A 291 -9.64 -20.16 5.28
CA ARG A 291 -9.79 -21.39 6.04
C ARG A 291 -11.06 -21.23 6.87
N GLN A 292 -12.10 -21.83 6.35
CA GLN A 292 -13.21 -22.25 7.19
C GLN A 292 -12.66 -23.15 8.30
N ALA A 293 -13.12 -22.81 9.50
CA ALA A 293 -13.36 -23.64 10.67
C ALA A 293 -12.22 -24.51 11.21
N GLU A 294 -12.06 -24.36 12.54
CA GLU A 294 -11.49 -25.31 13.49
C GLU A 294 -9.99 -25.22 13.76
N SER A 295 -9.57 -24.04 14.26
CA SER A 295 -8.62 -24.00 15.38
C SER A 295 -8.99 -22.81 16.28
N SER A 296 -9.30 -23.09 17.50
CA SER A 296 -9.92 -22.23 18.52
C SER A 296 -9.01 -21.13 19.10
N HIS A 297 -7.92 -20.74 18.41
CA HIS A 297 -6.94 -19.79 18.95
C HIS A 297 -6.66 -18.68 17.93
N PRO A 298 -6.87 -17.38 18.28
CA PRO A 298 -6.58 -16.26 17.39
C PRO A 298 -5.06 -16.13 17.19
N ALA A 299 -4.61 -16.20 15.93
CA ALA A 299 -3.22 -15.95 15.55
C ALA A 299 -3.15 -15.15 14.25
N ASN A 300 -2.44 -14.01 14.26
CA ASN A 300 -2.21 -13.15 13.09
C ASN A 300 -0.74 -13.22 12.62
N ILE A 301 -0.12 -14.39 12.71
CA ILE A 301 1.29 -14.60 12.36
C ILE A 301 1.48 -14.49 10.85
N PRO A 302 2.47 -13.72 10.35
CA PRO A 302 2.76 -13.60 8.92
C PRO A 302 3.16 -14.94 8.30
N VAL A 303 2.55 -15.29 7.16
CA VAL A 303 2.90 -16.51 6.42
C VAL A 303 4.25 -16.33 5.71
N GLN A 304 5.19 -17.27 5.92
CA GLN A 304 6.49 -17.27 5.24
C GLN A 304 6.35 -17.85 3.83
N ARG A 305 6.64 -17.07 2.79
CA ARG A 305 6.55 -17.48 1.37
C ARG A 305 7.68 -18.39 0.92
N THR A 306 8.79 -18.36 1.61
CA THR A 306 10.00 -19.08 1.23
C THR A 306 10.42 -19.98 2.36
N GLY A 307 10.88 -21.19 2.04
CA GLY A 307 11.36 -22.17 3.03
C GLY A 307 12.36 -21.55 4.00
N PHE A 308 12.21 -21.91 5.27
CA PHE A 308 13.15 -21.55 6.31
C PHE A 308 14.35 -22.47 6.23
N VAL A 309 15.56 -21.94 6.16
CA VAL A 309 16.76 -22.72 5.90
C VAL A 309 17.73 -22.62 7.07
N GLY A 310 18.06 -23.76 7.65
CA GLY A 310 19.26 -23.98 8.45
C GLY A 310 19.33 -23.27 9.80
N ARG A 311 18.19 -23.09 10.47
CA ARG A 311 18.09 -22.51 11.83
C ARG A 311 17.18 -23.29 12.76
N GLU A 312 17.04 -24.57 12.51
CA GLU A 312 16.19 -25.48 13.28
C GLU A 312 16.61 -25.52 14.75
N LYS A 313 17.93 -25.44 15.02
CA LYS A 313 18.50 -25.41 16.37
C LYS A 313 18.15 -24.12 17.11
N GLU A 314 18.29 -22.98 16.45
CA GLU A 314 17.99 -21.67 17.01
C GLU A 314 16.49 -21.53 17.27
N VAL A 315 15.62 -22.02 16.37
CA VAL A 315 14.17 -22.07 16.60
C VAL A 315 13.84 -22.94 17.79
N ALA A 316 14.42 -24.12 17.90
CA ALA A 316 14.17 -25.03 19.02
C ALA A 316 14.63 -24.40 20.36
N ALA A 317 15.83 -23.82 20.39
CA ALA A 317 16.38 -23.16 21.57
C ALA A 317 15.55 -21.94 22.01
N ALA A 318 15.10 -21.10 21.06
CA ALA A 318 14.25 -19.96 21.35
C ALA A 318 12.86 -20.38 21.84
N LYS A 319 12.28 -21.45 21.29
CA LYS A 319 11.01 -22.05 21.76
C LYS A 319 11.17 -22.58 23.19
N GLU A 320 12.22 -23.33 23.46
CA GLU A 320 12.50 -23.88 24.80
C GLU A 320 12.66 -22.76 25.82
N MET A 321 13.48 -21.73 25.50
CA MET A 321 13.68 -20.58 26.37
C MET A 321 12.36 -19.83 26.65
N LEU A 322 11.55 -19.56 25.62
CA LEU A 322 10.29 -18.87 25.76
C LEU A 322 9.24 -19.67 26.56
N MET A 323 9.34 -21.01 26.58
CA MET A 323 8.44 -21.87 27.34
C MET A 323 8.80 -21.98 28.82
N ARG A 324 9.98 -21.55 29.25
CA ARG A 324 10.38 -21.54 30.66
C ARG A 324 9.44 -20.61 31.45
N PRO A 325 9.04 -21.01 32.71
CA PRO A 325 8.15 -20.19 33.54
C PRO A 325 8.75 -18.84 33.93
N ASP A 326 10.06 -18.77 34.13
CA ASP A 326 10.82 -17.59 34.51
C ASP A 326 11.05 -16.60 33.33
N VAL A 327 10.86 -17.02 32.07
CA VAL A 327 11.06 -16.19 30.90
C VAL A 327 9.73 -15.63 30.41
N ARG A 328 9.54 -14.31 30.58
CA ARG A 328 8.35 -13.60 30.12
C ARG A 328 8.66 -12.58 29.02
N LEU A 329 9.92 -12.17 28.89
CA LEU A 329 10.41 -11.30 27.84
C LEU A 329 11.63 -11.95 27.20
N LEU A 330 11.52 -12.27 25.90
CA LEU A 330 12.62 -12.77 25.10
C LEU A 330 12.91 -11.78 23.97
N THR A 331 14.11 -11.21 23.96
CA THR A 331 14.55 -10.27 22.92
C THR A 331 15.52 -10.96 21.98
N VAL A 332 15.10 -11.15 20.75
CA VAL A 332 15.90 -11.70 19.64
C VAL A 332 16.76 -10.57 19.08
N THR A 333 18.07 -10.62 19.37
CA THR A 333 19.02 -9.55 19.02
C THR A 333 19.90 -9.94 17.84
N GLY A 334 20.45 -8.92 17.15
CA GLY A 334 21.41 -9.09 16.05
C GLY A 334 21.32 -8.01 14.97
N PRO A 335 22.29 -7.96 14.06
CA PRO A 335 22.36 -6.94 13.02
C PRO A 335 21.16 -7.00 12.03
N GLY A 336 21.01 -5.93 11.25
CA GLY A 336 20.02 -5.89 10.17
C GLY A 336 20.26 -7.01 9.15
N GLY A 337 19.18 -7.64 8.67
CA GLY A 337 19.30 -8.69 7.66
C GLY A 337 19.74 -10.06 8.15
N ILE A 338 19.99 -10.24 9.47
CA ILE A 338 20.36 -11.53 10.07
C ILE A 338 19.19 -12.54 10.12
N GLY A 339 17.95 -12.11 9.93
CA GLY A 339 16.78 -12.98 9.93
C GLY A 339 16.02 -13.06 11.24
N LYS A 340 16.12 -12.06 12.13
CA LYS A 340 15.39 -11.99 13.43
C LYS A 340 13.88 -12.16 13.27
N THR A 341 13.27 -11.38 12.38
CA THR A 341 11.83 -11.44 12.10
C THR A 341 11.40 -12.84 11.63
N ARG A 342 12.17 -13.46 10.73
CA ARG A 342 11.86 -14.81 10.25
C ARG A 342 11.95 -15.85 11.36
N LEU A 343 13.00 -15.77 12.19
CA LEU A 343 13.15 -16.63 13.35
C LEU A 343 11.96 -16.48 14.32
N SER A 344 11.58 -15.25 14.64
CA SER A 344 10.49 -14.97 15.57
C SER A 344 9.13 -15.44 15.05
N VAL A 345 8.88 -15.31 13.75
CA VAL A 345 7.67 -15.84 13.10
C VAL A 345 7.63 -17.38 13.19
N GLU A 346 8.76 -18.05 12.95
CA GLU A 346 8.85 -19.52 13.04
C GLU A 346 8.69 -20.03 14.48
N VAL A 347 9.27 -19.34 15.44
CA VAL A 347 9.08 -19.62 16.88
C VAL A 347 7.61 -19.45 17.27
N ALA A 348 7.00 -18.32 16.91
CA ALA A 348 5.62 -17.98 17.23
C ALA A 348 4.63 -18.98 16.61
N SER A 349 4.84 -19.33 15.32
CA SER A 349 4.01 -20.31 14.61
C SER A 349 4.04 -21.68 15.26
N GLY A 350 5.23 -22.13 15.68
CA GLY A 350 5.38 -23.43 16.31
C GLY A 350 4.93 -23.48 17.77
N LEU A 351 4.59 -22.34 18.37
CA LEU A 351 4.06 -22.24 19.74
C LEU A 351 2.57 -21.87 19.79
N ALA A 352 1.90 -21.68 18.65
CA ALA A 352 0.53 -21.18 18.60
C ALA A 352 -0.45 -22.00 19.46
N GLU A 353 -0.33 -23.32 19.48
CA GLU A 353 -1.17 -24.20 20.28
C GLU A 353 -0.91 -24.10 21.81
N ARG A 354 0.24 -23.54 22.21
CA ARG A 354 0.61 -23.38 23.62
C ARG A 354 0.07 -22.09 24.25
N PHE A 355 -0.47 -21.19 23.42
CA PHE A 355 -0.99 -19.91 23.85
C PHE A 355 -2.49 -19.78 23.54
N PRO A 356 -3.38 -20.35 24.38
CA PRO A 356 -4.84 -20.28 24.16
C PRO A 356 -5.39 -18.86 24.18
N GLY A 357 -4.69 -17.88 24.80
CA GLY A 357 -5.00 -16.45 24.69
C GLY A 357 -4.65 -15.82 23.35
N GLY A 358 -4.02 -16.60 22.45
CA GLY A 358 -3.61 -16.17 21.12
C GLY A 358 -2.13 -15.81 21.01
N VAL A 359 -1.65 -15.84 19.76
CA VAL A 359 -0.33 -15.35 19.36
C VAL A 359 -0.55 -14.15 18.45
N HIS A 360 -0.08 -12.98 18.88
CA HIS A 360 -0.34 -11.70 18.21
C HIS A 360 0.95 -11.07 17.72
N PHE A 361 1.09 -10.96 16.39
CA PHE A 361 2.24 -10.34 15.75
C PHE A 361 1.97 -8.85 15.47
N VAL A 362 2.86 -7.99 15.95
CA VAL A 362 2.76 -6.52 15.86
C VAL A 362 4.00 -5.99 15.12
N PRO A 363 3.88 -5.59 13.84
CA PRO A 363 4.99 -4.97 13.11
C PRO A 363 5.15 -3.51 13.55
N LEU A 364 6.32 -3.16 14.10
CA LEU A 364 6.63 -1.80 14.56
C LEU A 364 7.48 -1.01 13.55
N SER A 365 7.94 -1.65 12.47
CA SER A 365 8.78 -1.00 11.46
C SER A 365 8.22 0.30 10.86
N PRO A 366 6.89 0.50 10.70
CA PRO A 366 6.33 1.75 10.20
C PRO A 366 6.30 2.87 11.24
N LEU A 367 6.47 2.54 12.52
CA LEU A 367 6.33 3.50 13.61
C LEU A 367 7.63 4.28 13.85
N ARG A 368 7.48 5.57 14.07
CA ARG A 368 8.56 6.48 14.48
C ARG A 368 8.29 7.13 15.84
N ASP A 369 7.03 7.08 16.28
CA ASP A 369 6.59 7.64 17.56
C ASP A 369 6.23 6.49 18.52
N ALA A 370 6.90 6.46 19.67
CA ALA A 370 6.66 5.50 20.73
C ALA A 370 5.23 5.54 21.29
N ALA A 371 4.57 6.70 21.22
CA ALA A 371 3.19 6.86 21.70
C ALA A 371 2.18 6.04 20.88
N LEU A 372 2.52 5.67 19.64
CA LEU A 372 1.64 4.90 18.75
C LEU A 372 1.65 3.39 19.01
N ILE A 373 2.56 2.87 19.85
CA ILE A 373 2.68 1.43 20.07
C ILE A 373 1.45 0.88 20.82
N ALA A 374 0.99 1.54 21.87
CA ALA A 374 -0.18 1.10 22.62
C ALA A 374 -1.45 1.04 21.76
N PRO A 375 -1.78 2.06 20.93
CA PRO A 375 -2.85 1.97 19.94
C PRO A 375 -2.72 0.78 18.99
N VAL A 376 -1.52 0.54 18.46
CA VAL A 376 -1.27 -0.54 17.50
C VAL A 376 -1.43 -1.92 18.12
N ILE A 377 -0.94 -2.10 19.36
CA ILE A 377 -1.17 -3.35 20.11
C ILE A 377 -2.67 -3.53 20.37
N ALA A 378 -3.38 -2.50 20.84
CA ALA A 378 -4.82 -2.57 21.11
C ALA A 378 -5.61 -2.97 19.84
N GLN A 379 -5.26 -2.37 18.71
CA GLN A 379 -5.86 -2.71 17.43
C GLN A 379 -5.53 -4.15 17.00
N THR A 380 -4.29 -4.60 17.19
CA THR A 380 -3.89 -5.99 16.87
C THR A 380 -4.66 -7.01 17.71
N LEU A 381 -4.97 -6.66 18.94
CA LEU A 381 -5.78 -7.47 19.87
C LEU A 381 -7.28 -7.33 19.63
N ALA A 382 -7.70 -6.56 18.61
CA ALA A 382 -9.10 -6.25 18.31
C ALA A 382 -9.89 -5.67 19.53
N ILE A 383 -9.22 -4.86 20.34
CA ILE A 383 -9.81 -4.23 21.50
C ILE A 383 -10.57 -2.99 21.06
N ARG A 384 -11.85 -2.87 21.46
CA ARG A 384 -12.67 -1.69 21.14
C ARG A 384 -12.30 -0.54 22.08
N GLU A 385 -12.16 0.65 21.50
CA GLU A 385 -11.99 1.87 22.29
C GLU A 385 -13.26 2.14 23.12
N ALA A 386 -13.08 2.28 24.44
CA ALA A 386 -14.13 2.74 25.33
C ALA A 386 -13.93 4.25 25.55
N GLY A 387 -14.96 5.05 25.29
CA GLY A 387 -14.86 6.50 25.32
C GLY A 387 -14.23 7.05 26.61
N GLY A 388 -13.21 7.90 26.45
CA GLY A 388 -12.56 8.62 27.54
C GLY A 388 -11.35 7.91 28.19
N GLN A 389 -10.98 6.69 27.78
CA GLN A 389 -9.80 5.97 28.28
C GLN A 389 -8.65 6.04 27.28
N THR A 390 -7.42 6.10 27.78
CA THR A 390 -6.22 6.01 26.94
C THR A 390 -6.04 4.60 26.38
N PRO A 391 -5.42 4.43 25.20
CA PRO A 391 -5.13 3.09 24.64
C PRO A 391 -4.36 2.18 25.59
N LEU A 392 -3.48 2.74 26.40
CA LEU A 392 -2.72 1.98 27.41
C LEU A 392 -3.60 1.47 28.55
N GLU A 393 -4.54 2.30 29.04
CA GLU A 393 -5.50 1.88 30.07
C GLU A 393 -6.41 0.76 29.57
N ILE A 394 -6.86 0.86 28.33
CA ILE A 394 -7.68 -0.16 27.68
C ILE A 394 -6.91 -1.48 27.54
N LEU A 395 -5.64 -1.42 27.13
CA LEU A 395 -4.75 -2.59 27.05
C LEU A 395 -4.55 -3.24 28.42
N LYS A 396 -4.25 -2.46 29.45
CA LYS A 396 -4.06 -2.96 30.82
C LYS A 396 -5.32 -3.67 31.32
N LYS A 397 -6.48 -3.06 31.12
CA LYS A 397 -7.77 -3.66 31.48
C LYS A 397 -8.01 -4.98 30.77
N HIS A 398 -7.78 -5.03 29.46
CA HIS A 398 -7.94 -6.25 28.66
C HIS A 398 -7.01 -7.38 29.13
N LEU A 399 -5.75 -7.07 29.45
CA LEU A 399 -4.78 -8.05 29.96
C LEU A 399 -5.16 -8.57 31.35
N GLN A 400 -5.76 -7.74 32.20
CA GLN A 400 -6.28 -8.13 33.51
C GLN A 400 -7.50 -9.04 33.36
N GLU A 401 -8.45 -8.71 32.49
CA GLU A 401 -9.67 -9.50 32.26
C GLU A 401 -9.35 -10.88 31.66
N ARG A 402 -8.29 -10.98 30.84
CA ARG A 402 -7.82 -12.24 30.24
C ARG A 402 -6.66 -12.90 30.97
N SER A 403 -6.46 -12.59 32.24
CA SER A 403 -5.34 -13.08 33.06
C SER A 403 -5.25 -14.60 33.22
N GLN A 404 -6.28 -15.35 32.81
CA GLN A 404 -6.34 -16.82 32.92
C GLN A 404 -5.76 -17.55 31.68
N ALA A 405 -5.63 -16.91 30.53
CA ALA A 405 -5.20 -17.55 29.30
C ALA A 405 -3.81 -17.05 28.87
N PRO A 406 -2.79 -17.95 28.79
CA PRO A 406 -1.48 -17.58 28.27
C PRO A 406 -1.56 -16.96 26.88
N MET A 407 -0.93 -15.80 26.68
CA MET A 407 -0.88 -15.03 25.46
C MET A 407 0.57 -14.73 25.06
N LEU A 408 0.88 -14.79 23.76
CA LEU A 408 2.16 -14.38 23.23
C LEU A 408 1.99 -13.14 22.34
N LEU A 409 2.70 -12.08 22.69
CA LEU A 409 2.81 -10.86 21.88
C LEU A 409 4.18 -10.83 21.21
N VAL A 410 4.21 -10.73 19.87
CA VAL A 410 5.44 -10.62 19.09
C VAL A 410 5.58 -9.18 18.59
N LEU A 411 6.59 -8.46 19.08
CA LEU A 411 6.87 -7.06 18.72
C LEU A 411 8.08 -7.03 17.78
N ASP A 412 7.82 -6.80 16.48
CA ASP A 412 8.87 -6.87 15.46
C ASP A 412 9.44 -5.49 15.11
N ASN A 413 10.77 -5.41 14.95
CA ASN A 413 11.54 -4.19 14.67
C ASN A 413 11.45 -3.11 15.77
N PHE A 414 11.60 -3.51 17.03
CA PHE A 414 11.49 -2.60 18.18
C PHE A 414 12.58 -1.51 18.19
N GLU A 415 13.69 -1.71 17.49
CA GLU A 415 14.78 -0.72 17.37
C GLU A 415 14.34 0.67 16.89
N HIS A 416 13.21 0.78 16.23
CA HIS A 416 12.67 2.07 15.77
C HIS A 416 11.96 2.88 16.87
N VAL A 417 11.62 2.22 17.97
CA VAL A 417 10.77 2.78 19.02
C VAL A 417 11.29 2.44 20.43
N MET A 418 12.61 2.39 20.60
CA MET A 418 13.30 2.04 21.86
C MET A 418 12.82 2.85 23.07
N ALA A 419 12.39 4.10 22.87
CA ALA A 419 11.83 4.93 23.94
C ALA A 419 10.58 4.33 24.61
N ALA A 420 9.93 3.35 23.99
CA ALA A 420 8.77 2.65 24.54
C ALA A 420 9.12 1.37 25.32
N ALA A 421 10.38 1.11 25.66
CA ALA A 421 10.76 -0.06 26.45
C ALA A 421 10.03 -0.11 27.81
N SER A 422 9.73 1.04 28.42
CA SER A 422 8.93 1.14 29.63
C SER A 422 7.50 0.59 29.47
N LEU A 423 6.89 0.76 28.29
CA LEU A 423 5.58 0.21 27.98
C LEU A 423 5.59 -1.33 28.04
N VAL A 424 6.66 -1.97 27.54
CA VAL A 424 6.82 -3.44 27.62
C VAL A 424 6.83 -3.91 29.08
N ALA A 425 7.58 -3.20 29.93
CA ALA A 425 7.61 -3.48 31.38
C ALA A 425 6.22 -3.35 32.03
N GLU A 426 5.47 -2.29 31.68
CA GLU A 426 4.13 -2.05 32.20
C GLU A 426 3.13 -3.13 31.77
N LEU A 427 3.19 -3.58 30.52
CA LEU A 427 2.33 -4.67 30.03
C LEU A 427 2.63 -5.99 30.72
N LEU A 428 3.91 -6.31 30.93
CA LEU A 428 4.34 -7.49 31.66
C LEU A 428 3.93 -7.46 33.15
N ALA A 429 4.00 -6.28 33.78
CA ALA A 429 3.54 -6.11 35.14
C ALA A 429 2.02 -6.32 35.31
N THR A 430 1.26 -5.93 34.25
CA THR A 430 -0.21 -5.99 34.28
C THR A 430 -0.76 -7.37 33.92
N GLY A 431 -0.14 -8.07 32.95
CA GLY A 431 -0.61 -9.35 32.45
C GLY A 431 0.25 -10.53 32.94
N PRO A 432 -0.11 -11.25 34.01
CA PRO A 432 0.72 -12.32 34.58
C PRO A 432 0.95 -13.49 33.61
N GLN A 433 0.03 -13.75 32.69
CA GLN A 433 0.12 -14.81 31.67
C GLN A 433 0.62 -14.30 30.31
N LEU A 434 1.00 -13.01 30.22
CA LEU A 434 1.58 -12.44 29.01
C LEU A 434 3.05 -12.82 28.88
N LYS A 435 3.42 -13.33 27.71
CA LYS A 435 4.81 -13.44 27.25
C LYS A 435 5.02 -12.54 26.06
N ILE A 436 6.19 -11.93 25.97
CA ILE A 436 6.55 -11.02 24.88
C ILE A 436 7.83 -11.52 24.20
N LEU A 437 7.77 -11.64 22.89
CA LEU A 437 8.90 -11.92 22.01
C LEU A 437 9.20 -10.66 21.20
N VAL A 438 10.40 -10.11 21.35
CA VAL A 438 10.80 -8.86 20.68
C VAL A 438 11.89 -9.16 19.67
N THR A 439 11.85 -8.51 18.50
CA THR A 439 13.03 -8.43 17.65
C THR A 439 13.61 -7.03 17.69
N SER A 440 14.91 -6.92 17.92
CA SER A 440 15.61 -5.64 18.00
C SER A 440 17.08 -5.78 17.57
N ARG A 441 17.74 -4.67 17.28
CA ARG A 441 19.22 -4.67 17.08
C ARG A 441 19.97 -4.71 18.38
N ALA A 442 19.37 -4.25 19.47
CA ALA A 442 19.93 -4.21 20.81
C ALA A 442 18.89 -4.64 21.85
N ALA A 443 19.34 -4.98 23.04
CA ALA A 443 18.47 -5.24 24.19
C ALA A 443 17.62 -4.02 24.55
N LEU A 444 16.45 -4.26 25.16
CA LEU A 444 15.54 -3.22 25.63
C LEU A 444 15.97 -2.66 27.01
N HIS A 445 16.82 -3.39 27.73
CA HIS A 445 17.24 -3.10 29.10
C HIS A 445 16.05 -3.03 30.10
N VAL A 446 15.09 -3.93 29.92
CA VAL A 446 13.93 -4.08 30.78
C VAL A 446 14.17 -5.19 31.80
N TYR A 447 13.72 -5.00 33.04
CA TYR A 447 13.86 -6.00 34.10
C TYR A 447 13.18 -7.32 33.68
N GLY A 448 13.90 -8.44 33.84
CA GLY A 448 13.45 -9.78 33.45
C GLY A 448 13.59 -10.08 31.96
N GLU A 449 14.27 -9.22 31.20
CA GLU A 449 14.61 -9.48 29.81
C GLU A 449 15.62 -10.62 29.68
N HIS A 450 15.36 -11.52 28.74
CA HIS A 450 16.31 -12.54 28.29
C HIS A 450 16.69 -12.24 26.86
N GLU A 451 17.99 -12.23 26.59
CA GLU A 451 18.49 -11.97 25.25
C GLU A 451 18.76 -13.29 24.50
N PHE A 452 18.39 -13.31 23.23
CA PHE A 452 18.68 -14.39 22.30
C PHE A 452 19.42 -13.82 21.09
N PRO A 453 20.76 -13.82 21.11
CA PRO A 453 21.54 -13.35 19.98
C PRO A 453 21.45 -14.34 18.81
N VAL A 454 21.09 -13.82 17.61
CA VAL A 454 20.99 -14.62 16.40
C VAL A 454 22.34 -14.67 15.69
N PRO A 455 22.99 -15.85 15.58
CA PRO A 455 24.26 -15.95 14.88
C PRO A 455 24.07 -15.82 13.36
N PRO A 456 25.11 -15.51 12.59
CA PRO A 456 25.12 -15.70 11.14
C PRO A 456 24.81 -17.14 10.73
N LEU A 457 24.44 -17.37 9.47
CA LEU A 457 24.30 -18.73 8.94
C LEU A 457 25.66 -19.44 8.92
N ALA A 458 25.65 -20.71 9.30
CA ALA A 458 26.86 -21.50 9.32
C ALA A 458 27.51 -21.60 7.92
N LEU A 459 28.81 -21.41 7.88
CA LEU A 459 29.65 -21.45 6.70
C LEU A 459 30.51 -22.73 6.72
N PRO A 460 30.87 -23.29 5.56
CA PRO A 460 31.89 -24.34 5.51
C PRO A 460 33.25 -23.75 5.89
N ASP A 461 34.11 -24.59 6.48
CA ASP A 461 35.49 -24.20 6.75
C ASP A 461 36.24 -23.98 5.43
N ALA A 462 36.84 -22.79 5.26
CA ALA A 462 37.45 -22.35 4.01
C ALA A 462 38.61 -23.28 3.55
N HIS A 463 39.17 -24.09 4.44
CA HIS A 463 40.27 -25.03 4.18
C HIS A 463 39.82 -26.47 4.04
N ALA A 464 38.56 -26.80 4.28
CA ALA A 464 38.03 -28.14 4.07
C ALA A 464 37.70 -28.36 2.59
N VAL A 465 38.50 -29.13 1.88
CA VAL A 465 38.21 -29.59 0.50
C VAL A 465 37.01 -30.57 0.60
N THR A 466 35.83 -30.07 0.42
CA THR A 466 34.57 -30.84 0.52
C THR A 466 33.94 -31.00 -0.86
N ALA A 467 33.33 -32.15 -1.12
CA ALA A 467 32.58 -32.38 -2.35
C ALA A 467 31.40 -31.39 -2.45
N PRO A 468 30.97 -30.94 -3.64
CA PRO A 468 29.87 -30.00 -3.82
C PRO A 468 28.59 -30.40 -3.08
N GLU A 469 28.28 -31.70 -3.03
CA GLU A 469 27.10 -32.24 -2.34
C GLU A 469 27.13 -31.98 -0.82
N SER A 470 28.35 -32.04 -0.21
CA SER A 470 28.54 -31.75 1.21
C SER A 470 28.46 -30.23 1.51
N LEU A 471 28.88 -29.40 0.56
CA LEU A 471 28.80 -27.93 0.70
C LEU A 471 27.35 -27.43 0.72
N GLY A 472 26.48 -28.09 -0.04
CA GLY A 472 25.03 -27.77 -0.04
C GLY A 472 24.33 -28.01 1.31
N GLN A 473 24.95 -28.72 2.26
CA GLN A 473 24.39 -28.91 3.61
C GLN A 473 24.62 -27.71 4.54
N PHE A 474 25.54 -26.82 4.19
CA PHE A 474 25.79 -25.63 4.99
C PHE A 474 24.67 -24.59 4.75
N PRO A 475 24.01 -24.06 5.79
CA PRO A 475 22.87 -23.16 5.69
C PRO A 475 23.09 -21.95 4.78
N ALA A 476 24.27 -21.32 4.82
CA ALA A 476 24.59 -20.18 3.98
C ALA A 476 24.63 -20.56 2.49
N VAL A 477 25.25 -21.71 2.16
CA VAL A 477 25.36 -22.23 0.79
C VAL A 477 23.99 -22.71 0.30
N ALA A 478 23.25 -23.45 1.14
CA ALA A 478 21.90 -23.92 0.83
C ALA A 478 20.96 -22.75 0.49
N LEU A 479 21.04 -21.67 1.27
CA LEU A 479 20.25 -20.47 1.01
C LEU A 479 20.64 -19.82 -0.33
N PHE A 480 21.93 -19.70 -0.63
CA PHE A 480 22.41 -19.16 -1.90
C PHE A 480 21.87 -19.97 -3.08
N VAL A 481 22.03 -21.31 -3.03
CA VAL A 481 21.59 -22.21 -4.10
C VAL A 481 20.09 -22.13 -4.30
N GLN A 482 19.31 -22.17 -3.22
CA GLN A 482 17.84 -22.07 -3.28
C GLN A 482 17.38 -20.76 -3.93
N ARG A 483 18.03 -19.63 -3.59
CA ARG A 483 17.69 -18.32 -4.16
C ARG A 483 18.18 -18.16 -5.59
N ALA A 484 19.34 -18.72 -5.91
CA ALA A 484 19.87 -18.73 -7.27
C ALA A 484 18.96 -19.55 -8.21
N ALA A 485 18.53 -20.75 -7.79
CA ALA A 485 17.60 -21.58 -8.54
C ALA A 485 16.23 -20.92 -8.75
N ALA A 486 15.76 -20.10 -7.81
CA ALA A 486 14.50 -19.36 -7.96
C ALA A 486 14.53 -18.31 -9.09
N VAL A 487 15.71 -17.74 -9.42
CA VAL A 487 15.87 -16.75 -10.50
C VAL A 487 16.48 -17.33 -11.77
N LYS A 488 17.21 -18.46 -11.64
CA LYS A 488 17.84 -19.23 -12.72
C LYS A 488 17.57 -20.72 -12.48
N PRO A 489 16.48 -21.30 -13.03
CA PRO A 489 16.03 -22.66 -12.72
C PRO A 489 17.06 -23.77 -12.98
N ASP A 490 18.00 -23.56 -13.90
CA ASP A 490 19.10 -24.45 -14.25
C ASP A 490 20.36 -24.23 -13.39
N PHE A 491 20.27 -23.44 -12.32
CA PHE A 491 21.38 -23.22 -11.42
C PHE A 491 21.56 -24.40 -10.47
N GLU A 492 22.70 -25.08 -10.58
CA GLU A 492 23.11 -26.15 -9.69
C GLU A 492 24.52 -25.86 -9.12
N LEU A 493 24.73 -26.29 -7.87
CA LEU A 493 26.04 -26.24 -7.26
C LEU A 493 26.93 -27.36 -7.85
N ASN A 494 27.99 -26.98 -8.51
CA ASN A 494 28.92 -27.91 -9.16
C ASN A 494 30.37 -27.56 -8.83
N ARG A 495 31.33 -28.39 -9.31
CA ARG A 495 32.78 -28.20 -9.03
C ARG A 495 33.32 -26.86 -9.54
N GLU A 496 32.75 -26.30 -10.58
CA GLU A 496 33.23 -25.05 -11.19
C GLU A 496 32.79 -23.80 -10.38
N ASN A 497 31.60 -23.83 -9.75
CA ASN A 497 31.06 -22.69 -9.05
C ASN A 497 31.07 -22.78 -7.52
N ALA A 498 31.26 -23.98 -6.97
CA ALA A 498 31.17 -24.25 -5.53
C ALA A 498 32.14 -23.38 -4.71
N THR A 499 33.40 -23.28 -5.10
CA THR A 499 34.41 -22.44 -4.41
C THR A 499 33.99 -20.97 -4.43
N ALA A 500 33.49 -20.47 -5.56
CA ALA A 500 33.04 -19.08 -5.68
C ALA A 500 31.83 -18.81 -4.80
N VAL A 501 30.88 -19.74 -4.73
CA VAL A 501 29.69 -19.61 -3.88
C VAL A 501 30.06 -19.58 -2.39
N VAL A 502 30.96 -20.48 -1.96
CA VAL A 502 31.44 -20.50 -0.57
C VAL A 502 32.15 -19.20 -0.21
N GLU A 503 33.07 -18.71 -1.06
CA GLU A 503 33.75 -17.44 -0.83
C GLU A 503 32.78 -16.24 -0.81
N ILE A 504 31.77 -16.22 -1.68
CA ILE A 504 30.70 -15.18 -1.65
C ILE A 504 29.98 -15.22 -0.30
N CYS A 505 29.53 -16.39 0.14
CA CYS A 505 28.84 -16.53 1.43
C CYS A 505 29.74 -16.10 2.60
N ALA A 506 31.03 -16.42 2.55
CA ALA A 506 32.01 -16.02 3.56
C ALA A 506 32.23 -14.49 3.59
N ARG A 507 32.43 -13.85 2.43
CA ARG A 507 32.57 -12.38 2.31
C ARG A 507 31.33 -11.60 2.73
N LEU A 508 30.18 -12.26 2.70
CA LEU A 508 28.92 -11.72 3.18
C LEU A 508 28.63 -12.10 4.64
N ASP A 509 29.65 -12.59 5.38
CA ASP A 509 29.59 -12.94 6.80
C ASP A 509 28.43 -13.91 7.15
N GLY A 510 27.96 -14.73 6.22
CA GLY A 510 26.81 -15.60 6.43
C GLY A 510 25.49 -14.84 6.67
N LEU A 511 25.40 -13.56 6.32
CA LEU A 511 24.19 -12.74 6.50
C LEU A 511 23.11 -13.13 5.49
N PRO A 512 21.94 -13.65 5.92
CA PRO A 512 20.91 -14.16 5.02
C PRO A 512 20.47 -13.16 3.94
N LEU A 513 20.17 -11.92 4.31
CA LEU A 513 19.71 -10.89 3.37
C LEU A 513 20.78 -10.56 2.31
N ALA A 514 22.04 -10.49 2.72
CA ALA A 514 23.14 -10.22 1.80
C ALA A 514 23.33 -11.39 0.81
N ILE A 515 23.22 -12.63 1.30
CA ILE A 515 23.28 -13.84 0.49
C ILE A 515 22.12 -13.89 -0.51
N GLU A 516 20.89 -13.60 -0.10
CA GLU A 516 19.71 -13.54 -0.98
C GLU A 516 19.88 -12.49 -2.09
N LEU A 517 20.39 -11.29 -1.75
CA LEU A 517 20.66 -10.22 -2.72
C LEU A 517 21.76 -10.59 -3.72
N ALA A 518 22.78 -11.31 -3.27
CA ALA A 518 23.84 -11.80 -4.14
C ALA A 518 23.32 -12.92 -5.06
N ALA A 519 22.62 -13.91 -4.51
CA ALA A 519 22.04 -15.01 -5.27
C ALA A 519 21.05 -14.54 -6.35
N ALA A 520 20.27 -13.49 -6.08
CA ALA A 520 19.36 -12.90 -7.07
C ALA A 520 20.08 -12.34 -8.32
N ARG A 521 21.38 -12.05 -8.24
CA ARG A 521 22.19 -11.52 -9.35
C ARG A 521 22.78 -12.59 -10.25
N VAL A 522 22.65 -13.88 -9.91
CA VAL A 522 23.22 -15.01 -10.68
C VAL A 522 22.70 -15.05 -12.13
N LYS A 523 21.53 -14.47 -12.39
CA LYS A 523 21.00 -14.33 -13.75
C LYS A 523 21.85 -13.43 -14.65
N VAL A 524 22.54 -12.44 -14.08
CA VAL A 524 23.34 -11.43 -14.81
C VAL A 524 24.83 -11.63 -14.62
N LEU A 525 25.27 -12.14 -13.45
CA LEU A 525 26.67 -12.31 -13.07
C LEU A 525 26.91 -13.75 -12.64
N SER A 526 27.89 -14.44 -13.26
CA SER A 526 28.30 -15.74 -12.76
C SER A 526 28.89 -15.65 -11.35
N PRO A 527 28.83 -16.71 -10.51
CA PRO A 527 29.42 -16.70 -9.18
C PRO A 527 30.92 -16.31 -9.20
N ALA A 528 31.68 -16.76 -10.21
CA ALA A 528 33.08 -16.38 -10.36
C ALA A 528 33.27 -14.87 -10.59
N ALA A 529 32.46 -14.27 -11.44
CA ALA A 529 32.47 -12.81 -11.69
C ALA A 529 32.00 -12.00 -10.48
N MET A 530 31.05 -12.53 -9.73
CA MET A 530 30.54 -11.91 -8.50
C MET A 530 31.59 -11.89 -7.39
N ARG A 531 32.30 -13.02 -7.22
CA ARG A 531 33.42 -13.17 -6.28
C ARG A 531 34.50 -12.09 -6.46
N THR A 532 34.80 -11.73 -7.71
CA THR A 532 35.82 -10.73 -8.03
C THR A 532 35.37 -9.29 -7.70
N ARG A 533 34.07 -9.07 -7.58
CA ARG A 533 33.49 -7.73 -7.36
C ARG A 533 33.05 -7.45 -5.92
N LEU A 534 32.98 -8.47 -5.08
CA LEU A 534 32.76 -8.39 -3.64
C LEU A 534 34.11 -8.31 -2.91
#